data_2441cbfc938310b9384b4c0dcbc9c359
#
_entry.id   2441cbfc938310b9384b4c0dcbc9c359
#
_cell.length_a   1.000
_cell.length_b   1.000
_cell.length_c   1.000
_cell.angle_alpha   90.00
_cell.angle_beta   90.00
_cell.angle_gamma   90.00
#
_symmetry.space_group_name_H-M   'P 1'
#
loop_
_entity.id
_entity.type
_entity.pdbx_description
1 polymer ?
#
loop_
_entity_poly.entity_id
_entity_poly.type
_entity_poly.pdbx_seq_one_letter_code
_entity_poly.pdbx_strand_id
1 'polypeptide(L)'
;MRGSDYKSLPRLKGDHAKNAKDFLKAGIDAYSTEELSEKCKEVKGMIKEQTYHLGDFSITPMKVKHDVPCFSFLIHHPEMGTMMFFTDCYNMENVVLGCRYFLAECNYDDSLLEKAVNEGKTIVSQADRIRLSHMSLAHSIEYLNECKAANTAKRIVLIHGSARHLNPDVAVNKFQQVLGVPTDYACKGLVINLM
;
A
#
# COMPACT_ATOMS: atom_id res chain seq x y z
N MET A 1 12.69 19.26 -33.33
CA MET A 1 11.42 18.88 -32.71
C MET A 1 11.29 19.66 -31.42
N ARG A 2 10.21 20.44 -31.27
CA ARG A 2 10.08 21.45 -30.23
C ARG A 2 9.77 20.77 -28.89
N GLY A 3 10.45 21.18 -27.81
CA GLY A 3 10.21 20.70 -26.45
C GLY A 3 8.75 20.98 -26.06
N SER A 4 8.02 19.92 -25.82
CA SER A 4 6.64 20.00 -25.29
C SER A 4 6.69 20.52 -23.86
N ASP A 5 5.87 21.52 -23.61
CA ASP A 5 5.70 22.19 -22.32
C ASP A 5 5.16 21.23 -21.25
N TYR A 6 6.02 20.56 -20.53
CA TYR A 6 5.67 19.80 -19.29
C TYR A 6 5.34 20.72 -18.09
N LYS A 7 5.12 22.01 -18.33
CA LYS A 7 4.92 23.02 -17.27
C LYS A 7 3.56 23.01 -16.59
N SER A 8 2.58 22.26 -17.07
CA SER A 8 1.19 22.36 -16.62
C SER A 8 0.55 21.10 -16.04
N LEU A 9 1.33 20.04 -15.71
CA LEU A 9 0.72 18.91 -15.03
C LEU A 9 0.30 19.35 -13.61
N PRO A 10 -0.98 19.13 -13.21
CA PRO A 10 -1.43 19.42 -11.86
C PRO A 10 -0.48 18.75 -10.87
N ARG A 11 -0.21 19.40 -9.74
CA ARG A 11 0.56 18.78 -8.67
C ARG A 11 -0.20 17.54 -8.23
N LEU A 12 0.29 16.38 -8.60
CA LEU A 12 -0.13 15.12 -8.05
C LEU A 12 0.18 15.20 -6.56
N LYS A 13 -0.83 15.41 -5.74
CA LYS A 13 -0.67 15.48 -4.29
C LYS A 13 -0.49 14.05 -3.79
N GLY A 14 0.56 13.83 -3.02
CA GLY A 14 0.90 12.57 -2.40
C GLY A 14 2.33 12.13 -2.76
N ASP A 15 2.96 11.45 -1.85
CA ASP A 15 4.32 10.94 -1.98
C ASP A 15 4.40 9.80 -3.01
N HIS A 16 3.33 9.05 -3.24
CA HIS A 16 3.25 7.98 -4.23
C HIS A 16 3.20 8.48 -5.68
N ALA A 17 2.66 9.67 -5.93
CA ALA A 17 2.48 10.21 -7.28
C ALA A 17 3.56 11.21 -7.73
N LYS A 18 4.42 11.68 -6.81
CA LYS A 18 5.39 12.75 -7.09
C LYS A 18 6.38 12.43 -8.21
N ASN A 19 6.73 11.16 -8.39
CA ASN A 19 7.71 10.69 -9.38
C ASN A 19 7.06 10.18 -10.68
N ALA A 20 5.72 10.19 -10.81
CA ALA A 20 5.04 9.70 -12.00
C ALA A 20 5.55 10.35 -13.30
N LYS A 21 5.86 11.64 -13.24
CA LYS A 21 6.43 12.38 -14.39
C LYS A 21 7.78 11.85 -14.87
N ASP A 22 8.61 11.36 -13.96
CA ASP A 22 9.94 10.87 -14.31
C ASP A 22 9.84 9.50 -14.99
N PHE A 23 8.92 8.66 -14.55
CA PHE A 23 8.59 7.40 -15.23
C PHE A 23 8.02 7.65 -16.63
N LEU A 24 7.05 8.56 -16.77
CA LEU A 24 6.48 8.92 -18.08
C LEU A 24 7.52 9.47 -19.06
N LYS A 25 8.45 10.33 -18.59
CA LYS A 25 9.56 10.82 -19.39
C LYS A 25 10.53 9.72 -19.83
N ALA A 26 10.69 8.69 -19.02
CA ALA A 26 11.46 7.50 -19.34
C ALA A 26 10.74 6.52 -20.28
N GLY A 27 9.52 6.86 -20.74
CA GLY A 27 8.70 6.00 -21.60
C GLY A 27 8.03 4.84 -20.86
N ILE A 28 7.93 4.92 -19.53
CA ILE A 28 7.28 3.91 -18.71
C ILE A 28 5.84 4.34 -18.45
N ASP A 29 4.89 3.48 -18.77
CA ASP A 29 3.47 3.72 -18.53
C ASP A 29 3.19 3.86 -17.03
N ALA A 30 2.41 4.88 -16.68
CA ALA A 30 1.90 5.08 -15.33
C ALA A 30 0.38 4.89 -15.30
N TYR A 31 -0.10 4.20 -14.28
CA TYR A 31 -1.51 3.89 -14.09
C TYR A 31 -2.02 4.44 -12.76
N SER A 32 -3.28 4.86 -12.72
CA SER A 32 -3.91 5.38 -11.51
C SER A 32 -5.43 5.29 -11.59
N THR A 33 -6.15 5.91 -10.63
CA THR A 33 -7.60 6.03 -10.68
C THR A 33 -8.04 6.84 -11.90
N GLU A 34 -9.27 6.61 -12.39
CA GLU A 34 -9.85 7.40 -13.49
C GLU A 34 -9.84 8.90 -13.16
N GLU A 35 -10.20 9.27 -11.93
CA GLU A 35 -10.21 10.67 -11.49
C GLU A 35 -8.83 11.35 -11.59
N LEU A 36 -7.75 10.62 -11.32
CA LEU A 36 -6.40 11.15 -11.48
C LEU A 36 -5.98 11.20 -12.95
N SER A 37 -6.37 10.24 -13.76
CA SER A 37 -6.10 10.24 -15.20
C SER A 37 -6.82 11.37 -15.93
N GLU A 38 -8.00 11.78 -15.50
CA GLU A 38 -8.70 12.98 -16.02
C GLU A 38 -7.89 14.25 -15.76
N LYS A 39 -7.19 14.32 -14.62
CA LYS A 39 -6.33 15.46 -14.25
C LYS A 39 -4.94 15.41 -14.89
N CYS A 40 -4.49 14.24 -15.31
CA CYS A 40 -3.19 14.00 -15.91
C CYS A 40 -3.33 13.00 -17.06
N LYS A 41 -3.53 13.51 -18.27
CA LYS A 41 -3.86 12.72 -19.47
C LYS A 41 -2.78 11.70 -19.89
N GLU A 42 -1.55 11.88 -19.43
CA GLU A 42 -0.45 10.95 -19.67
C GLU A 42 -0.51 9.72 -18.77
N VAL A 43 -1.27 9.77 -17.67
CA VAL A 43 -1.51 8.64 -16.76
C VAL A 43 -2.73 7.87 -17.24
N LYS A 44 -2.60 6.57 -17.37
CA LYS A 44 -3.71 5.70 -17.80
C LYS A 44 -4.65 5.42 -16.62
N GLY A 45 -5.95 5.65 -16.81
CA GLY A 45 -6.96 5.33 -15.80
C GLY A 45 -7.19 3.82 -15.68
N MET A 46 -7.37 3.35 -14.46
CA MET A 46 -7.79 1.98 -14.17
C MET A 46 -9.17 2.00 -13.49
N ILE A 47 -10.00 1.04 -13.87
CA ILE A 47 -11.31 0.82 -13.28
C ILE A 47 -11.15 -0.21 -12.15
N LYS A 48 -11.72 0.07 -10.98
CA LYS A 48 -11.71 -0.84 -9.84
C LYS A 48 -12.30 -2.21 -10.22
N GLU A 49 -11.72 -3.27 -9.67
CA GLU A 49 -12.17 -4.66 -9.85
C GLU A 49 -12.08 -5.18 -11.30
N GLN A 50 -11.53 -4.38 -12.23
CA GLN A 50 -11.21 -4.82 -13.58
C GLN A 50 -9.78 -5.33 -13.63
N THR A 51 -9.57 -6.53 -14.16
CA THR A 51 -8.22 -7.10 -14.33
C THR A 51 -7.55 -6.58 -15.61
N TYR A 52 -6.32 -6.12 -15.47
CA TYR A 52 -5.45 -5.66 -16.55
C TYR A 52 -4.29 -6.63 -16.74
N HIS A 53 -3.99 -6.98 -17.99
CA HIS A 53 -2.88 -7.84 -18.34
C HIS A 53 -1.70 -6.98 -18.85
N LEU A 54 -0.59 -7.01 -18.14
CA LEU A 54 0.63 -6.26 -18.44
C LEU A 54 1.81 -7.23 -18.53
N GLY A 55 2.09 -7.73 -19.74
CA GLY A 55 2.98 -8.88 -19.92
C GLY A 55 2.40 -10.12 -19.23
N ASP A 56 3.21 -10.81 -18.44
CA ASP A 56 2.80 -11.98 -17.67
C ASP A 56 2.07 -11.65 -16.35
N PHE A 57 1.95 -10.36 -16.03
CA PHE A 57 1.23 -9.91 -14.86
C PHE A 57 -0.25 -9.71 -15.14
N SER A 58 -1.09 -10.17 -14.21
CA SER A 58 -2.50 -9.81 -14.11
C SER A 58 -2.68 -8.92 -12.89
N ILE A 59 -3.16 -7.69 -13.09
CA ILE A 59 -3.28 -6.68 -12.03
C ILE A 59 -4.73 -6.25 -11.91
N THR A 60 -5.29 -6.37 -10.72
CA THR A 60 -6.66 -5.94 -10.41
C THR A 60 -6.63 -4.87 -9.34
N PRO A 61 -7.02 -3.61 -9.68
CA PRO A 61 -7.17 -2.55 -8.68
C PRO A 61 -8.31 -2.87 -7.73
N MET A 62 -8.03 -2.83 -6.43
CA MET A 62 -8.98 -3.09 -5.36
C MET A 62 -9.35 -1.79 -4.67
N LYS A 63 -10.62 -1.61 -4.35
CA LYS A 63 -11.08 -0.41 -3.64
C LYS A 63 -10.65 -0.45 -2.17
N VAL A 64 -10.22 0.70 -1.67
CA VAL A 64 -9.83 0.91 -0.27
C VAL A 64 -10.60 2.08 0.32
N LYS A 65 -10.68 2.13 1.64
CA LYS A 65 -11.23 3.27 2.37
C LYS A 65 -10.09 4.21 2.75
N HIS A 66 -10.08 5.38 2.12
CA HIS A 66 -9.11 6.45 2.36
C HIS A 66 -9.76 7.81 2.12
N ASP A 67 -9.13 8.91 2.60
CA ASP A 67 -9.62 10.29 2.43
C ASP A 67 -9.48 10.82 1.00
N VAL A 68 -8.62 10.19 0.18
CA VAL A 68 -8.47 10.46 -1.25
C VAL A 68 -8.64 9.19 -2.07
N PRO A 69 -9.12 9.28 -3.33
CA PRO A 69 -9.24 8.11 -4.21
C PRO A 69 -7.89 7.43 -4.43
N CYS A 70 -7.79 6.18 -4.01
CA CYS A 70 -6.61 5.34 -4.22
C CYS A 70 -7.01 3.88 -4.38
N PHE A 71 -6.06 3.06 -4.82
CA PHE A 71 -6.23 1.63 -4.99
C PHE A 71 -5.20 0.85 -4.20
N SER A 72 -5.62 -0.30 -3.71
CA SER A 72 -4.76 -1.46 -3.49
C SER A 72 -4.72 -2.31 -4.76
N PHE A 73 -3.81 -3.27 -4.83
CA PHE A 73 -3.65 -4.08 -6.03
C PHE A 73 -3.54 -5.56 -5.69
N LEU A 74 -4.37 -6.36 -6.36
CA LEU A 74 -4.16 -7.80 -6.44
C LEU A 74 -3.32 -8.06 -7.68
N ILE A 75 -2.14 -8.66 -7.50
CA ILE A 75 -1.13 -8.88 -8.54
C ILE A 75 -0.87 -10.38 -8.65
N HIS A 76 -1.04 -10.91 -9.85
CA HIS A 76 -0.73 -12.31 -10.12
C HIS A 76 0.34 -12.42 -11.21
N HIS A 77 1.27 -13.36 -11.02
CA HIS A 77 2.25 -13.79 -12.01
C HIS A 77 2.40 -15.32 -11.94
N PRO A 78 2.55 -16.06 -13.07
CA PRO A 78 2.61 -17.51 -13.06
C PRO A 78 3.66 -18.11 -12.12
N GLU A 79 4.84 -17.51 -12.05
CA GLU A 79 5.95 -17.99 -11.20
C GLU A 79 5.77 -17.58 -9.73
N MET A 80 5.35 -16.35 -9.46
CA MET A 80 5.19 -15.81 -8.11
C MET A 80 3.91 -16.33 -7.43
N GLY A 81 2.83 -16.52 -8.20
CA GLY A 81 1.49 -16.66 -7.68
C GLY A 81 0.84 -15.31 -7.39
N THR A 82 -0.05 -15.26 -6.42
CA THR A 82 -0.83 -14.05 -6.11
C THR A 82 -0.25 -13.28 -4.95
N MET A 83 -0.09 -11.97 -5.14
CA MET A 83 0.34 -11.00 -4.15
C MET A 83 -0.74 -9.95 -3.94
N MET A 84 -1.02 -9.60 -2.69
CA MET A 84 -1.84 -8.46 -2.31
C MET A 84 -0.93 -7.31 -1.88
N PHE A 85 -1.08 -6.16 -2.53
CA PHE A 85 -0.40 -4.91 -2.16
C PHE A 85 -1.45 -3.91 -1.70
N PHE A 86 -1.35 -3.43 -0.47
CA PHE A 86 -2.22 -2.38 0.06
C PHE A 86 -1.46 -1.39 0.92
N THR A 87 -1.75 -0.12 0.70
CA THR A 87 -1.16 1.02 1.39
C THR A 87 -2.11 2.21 1.32
N ASP A 88 -1.91 3.22 2.17
CA ASP A 88 -2.79 4.39 2.25
C ASP A 88 -4.26 4.00 2.41
N CYS A 89 -4.55 3.16 3.39
CA CYS A 89 -5.92 2.76 3.68
C CYS A 89 -6.13 2.47 5.16
N TYR A 90 -7.24 2.90 5.71
CA TYR A 90 -7.62 2.48 7.06
C TYR A 90 -8.42 1.17 7.05
N ASN A 91 -8.98 0.79 5.90
CA ASN A 91 -9.68 -0.48 5.73
C ASN A 91 -9.74 -0.92 4.26
N MET A 92 -9.80 -2.23 4.07
CA MET A 92 -10.06 -2.88 2.78
C MET A 92 -11.55 -3.19 2.67
N GLU A 93 -12.15 -2.99 1.48
CA GLU A 93 -13.57 -3.32 1.29
C GLU A 93 -13.80 -4.82 1.04
N ASN A 94 -12.80 -5.52 0.50
CA ASN A 94 -12.92 -6.91 0.11
C ASN A 94 -11.87 -7.78 0.82
N VAL A 95 -12.28 -8.95 1.27
CA VAL A 95 -11.38 -10.01 1.74
C VAL A 95 -10.89 -10.82 0.55
N VAL A 96 -9.59 -10.97 0.41
CA VAL A 96 -8.96 -11.73 -0.68
C VAL A 96 -8.31 -13.00 -0.12
N LEU A 97 -8.74 -14.15 -0.62
CA LEU A 97 -8.21 -15.46 -0.21
C LEU A 97 -7.14 -15.97 -1.18
N GLY A 98 -6.26 -16.84 -0.69
CA GLY A 98 -5.30 -17.55 -1.53
C GLY A 98 -4.05 -16.74 -1.93
N CYS A 99 -3.81 -15.59 -1.33
CA CYS A 99 -2.57 -14.84 -1.57
C CYS A 99 -1.37 -15.55 -0.96
N ARG A 100 -0.29 -15.61 -1.75
CA ARG A 100 1.01 -16.15 -1.32
C ARG A 100 1.91 -15.10 -0.71
N TYR A 101 1.70 -13.84 -1.07
CA TYR A 101 2.50 -12.71 -0.60
C TYR A 101 1.59 -11.54 -0.24
N PHE A 102 1.99 -10.80 0.81
CA PHE A 102 1.34 -9.55 1.20
C PHE A 102 2.39 -8.46 1.35
N LEU A 103 2.22 -7.35 0.63
CA LEU A 103 2.84 -6.07 0.94
C LEU A 103 1.78 -5.27 1.67
N ALA A 104 1.86 -5.28 2.99
CA ALA A 104 0.78 -4.88 3.87
C ALA A 104 1.09 -3.58 4.60
N GLU A 105 0.21 -2.59 4.52
CA GLU A 105 0.33 -1.42 5.36
C GLU A 105 0.29 -1.80 6.84
N CYS A 106 1.25 -1.27 7.59
CA CYS A 106 1.26 -1.28 9.04
C CYS A 106 1.82 0.06 9.51
N ASN A 107 0.95 1.07 9.57
CA ASN A 107 1.40 2.45 9.74
C ASN A 107 1.74 2.79 11.19
N TYR A 108 0.92 2.38 12.14
CA TYR A 108 1.08 2.76 13.53
C TYR A 108 0.65 1.66 14.51
N ASP A 109 1.18 1.74 15.72
CA ASP A 109 0.71 1.02 16.89
C ASP A 109 -0.17 1.95 17.72
N ASP A 110 -1.36 1.51 18.09
CA ASP A 110 -2.35 2.32 18.81
C ASP A 110 -1.77 2.86 20.12
N SER A 111 -1.01 2.05 20.86
CA SER A 111 -0.40 2.44 22.13
C SER A 111 0.69 3.51 21.96
N LEU A 112 1.49 3.41 20.91
CA LEU A 112 2.52 4.40 20.61
C LEU A 112 1.93 5.73 20.13
N LEU A 113 0.87 5.67 19.32
CA LEU A 113 0.16 6.86 18.86
C LEU A 113 -0.49 7.58 20.04
N GLU A 114 -1.17 6.85 20.93
CA GLU A 114 -1.81 7.40 22.12
C GLU A 114 -0.80 8.01 23.08
N LYS A 115 0.33 7.32 23.31
CA LYS A 115 1.45 7.86 24.09
C LYS A 115 1.98 9.16 23.49
N ALA A 116 2.15 9.23 22.17
CA ALA A 116 2.63 10.44 21.49
C ALA A 116 1.67 11.62 21.66
N VAL A 117 0.34 11.37 21.68
CA VAL A 117 -0.68 12.38 21.96
C VAL A 117 -0.59 12.87 23.41
N ASN A 118 -0.52 11.95 24.37
CA ASN A 118 -0.44 12.27 25.80
C ASN A 118 0.84 13.04 26.17
N GLU A 119 1.94 12.78 25.47
CA GLU A 119 3.21 13.51 25.63
C GLU A 119 3.26 14.82 24.83
N GLY A 120 2.20 15.21 24.12
CA GLY A 120 2.16 16.41 23.30
C GLY A 120 3.06 16.38 22.05
N LYS A 121 3.57 15.20 21.66
CA LYS A 121 4.41 15.00 20.45
C LYS A 121 3.60 14.90 19.18
N THR A 122 2.31 14.58 19.30
CA THR A 122 1.33 14.51 18.22
C THR A 122 0.06 15.19 18.66
N ILE A 123 -0.46 16.11 17.87
CA ILE A 123 -1.73 16.79 18.19
C ILE A 123 -2.92 15.86 17.89
N VAL A 124 -3.99 15.99 18.65
CA VAL A 124 -5.19 15.14 18.56
C VAL A 124 -5.71 15.05 17.12
N SER A 125 -5.89 16.16 16.44
CA SER A 125 -6.40 16.20 15.07
C SER A 125 -5.51 15.44 14.06
N GLN A 126 -4.19 15.41 14.29
CA GLN A 126 -3.28 14.61 13.48
C GLN A 126 -3.43 13.12 13.79
N ALA A 127 -3.58 12.74 15.06
CA ALA A 127 -3.81 11.36 15.45
C ALA A 127 -5.14 10.83 14.88
N ASP A 128 -6.21 11.63 14.93
CA ASP A 128 -7.50 11.27 14.34
C ASP A 128 -7.40 11.07 12.83
N ARG A 129 -6.67 11.95 12.14
CA ARG A 129 -6.41 11.77 10.72
C ARG A 129 -5.65 10.48 10.42
N ILE A 130 -4.62 10.14 11.20
CA ILE A 130 -3.85 8.89 11.05
C ILE A 130 -4.80 7.69 11.14
N ARG A 131 -5.68 7.66 12.16
CA ARG A 131 -6.66 6.58 12.35
C ARG A 131 -7.67 6.44 11.21
N LEU A 132 -8.01 7.54 10.56
CA LEU A 132 -8.96 7.55 9.44
C LEU A 132 -8.32 7.29 8.06
N SER A 133 -6.98 7.33 7.98
CA SER A 133 -6.26 7.23 6.71
C SER A 133 -5.38 5.99 6.61
N HIS A 134 -5.03 5.36 7.74
CA HIS A 134 -4.02 4.30 7.77
C HIS A 134 -4.43 3.13 8.66
N MET A 135 -3.89 1.94 8.36
CA MET A 135 -4.07 0.75 9.17
C MET A 135 -3.13 0.75 10.38
N SER A 136 -3.70 0.50 11.56
CA SER A 136 -2.90 0.16 12.73
C SER A 136 -2.33 -1.27 12.64
N LEU A 137 -1.34 -1.56 13.48
CA LEU A 137 -0.77 -2.90 13.63
C LEU A 137 -1.87 -3.95 13.92
N ALA A 138 -2.78 -3.66 14.84
CA ALA A 138 -3.87 -4.56 15.20
C ALA A 138 -4.82 -4.79 14.02
N HIS A 139 -5.25 -3.73 13.36
CA HIS A 139 -6.19 -3.81 12.23
C HIS A 139 -5.59 -4.52 11.02
N SER A 140 -4.29 -4.29 10.73
CA SER A 140 -3.61 -5.00 9.64
C SER A 140 -3.50 -6.51 9.89
N ILE A 141 -3.24 -6.93 11.14
CA ILE A 141 -3.26 -8.35 11.54
C ILE A 141 -4.68 -8.92 11.39
N GLU A 142 -5.71 -8.20 11.84
CA GLU A 142 -7.10 -8.63 11.72
C GLU A 142 -7.50 -8.86 10.27
N TYR A 143 -7.22 -7.92 9.38
CA TYR A 143 -7.47 -8.07 7.95
C TYR A 143 -6.75 -9.28 7.35
N LEU A 144 -5.47 -9.51 7.70
CA LEU A 144 -4.74 -10.67 7.21
C LEU A 144 -5.26 -12.00 7.77
N ASN A 145 -5.83 -12.02 8.98
CA ASN A 145 -6.56 -13.17 9.51
C ASN A 145 -7.84 -13.45 8.71
N GLU A 146 -8.61 -12.42 8.36
CA GLU A 146 -9.79 -12.56 7.49
C GLU A 146 -9.40 -13.12 6.12
N CYS A 147 -8.27 -12.69 5.55
CA CYS A 147 -7.70 -13.22 4.31
C CYS A 147 -7.14 -14.65 4.46
N LYS A 148 -7.18 -15.23 5.67
CA LYS A 148 -6.60 -16.54 6.01
C LYS A 148 -5.14 -16.65 5.60
N ALA A 149 -4.36 -15.58 5.80
CA ALA A 149 -2.96 -15.50 5.43
C ALA A 149 -2.12 -16.63 6.05
N ALA A 150 -2.40 -17.03 7.29
CA ALA A 150 -1.74 -18.15 7.97
C ALA A 150 -1.78 -19.46 7.18
N ASN A 151 -2.78 -19.66 6.31
CA ASN A 151 -2.96 -20.90 5.55
C ASN A 151 -2.25 -20.89 4.19
N THR A 152 -2.03 -19.70 3.60
CA THR A 152 -1.60 -19.59 2.19
C THR A 152 -0.38 -18.72 1.98
N ALA A 153 -0.13 -17.77 2.88
CA ALA A 153 0.96 -16.84 2.70
C ALA A 153 2.33 -17.50 2.95
N LYS A 154 3.25 -17.25 2.04
CA LYS A 154 4.66 -17.60 2.20
C LYS A 154 5.45 -16.51 2.90
N ARG A 155 5.04 -15.25 2.72
CA ARG A 155 5.71 -14.09 3.30
C ARG A 155 4.79 -12.87 3.36
N ILE A 156 5.00 -12.07 4.40
CA ILE A 156 4.40 -10.76 4.59
C ILE A 156 5.52 -9.74 4.64
N VAL A 157 5.36 -8.61 3.96
CA VAL A 157 6.26 -7.46 4.06
C VAL A 157 5.45 -6.27 4.54
N LEU A 158 5.80 -5.77 5.73
CA LEU A 158 5.17 -4.59 6.28
C LEU A 158 5.73 -3.35 5.61
N ILE A 159 4.84 -2.50 5.13
CA ILE A 159 5.16 -1.28 4.39
C ILE A 159 4.48 -0.07 5.03
N HIS A 160 4.87 1.14 4.63
CA HIS A 160 4.23 2.40 5.00
C HIS A 160 4.16 2.69 6.50
N GLY A 161 5.12 2.18 7.27
CA GLY A 161 5.17 2.39 8.72
C GLY A 161 5.65 3.79 9.10
N SER A 162 5.01 4.36 10.13
CA SER A 162 5.39 5.64 10.70
C SER A 162 6.65 5.51 11.55
N ALA A 163 7.68 6.29 11.25
CA ALA A 163 8.90 6.34 12.07
C ALA A 163 8.67 6.83 13.52
N ARG A 164 7.50 7.44 13.80
CA ARG A 164 7.17 7.98 15.13
C ARG A 164 6.23 7.09 15.92
N HIS A 165 5.37 6.36 15.23
CA HIS A 165 4.24 5.68 15.87
C HIS A 165 4.26 4.16 15.66
N LEU A 166 5.34 3.62 15.07
CA LEU A 166 5.54 2.17 14.92
C LEU A 166 6.96 1.80 15.33
N ASN A 167 7.08 0.66 16.03
CA ASN A 167 8.36 -0.01 16.22
C ASN A 167 8.41 -1.20 15.25
N PRO A 168 9.29 -1.19 14.22
CA PRO A 168 9.34 -2.23 13.20
C PRO A 168 9.55 -3.64 13.76
N ASP A 169 10.47 -3.79 14.71
CA ASP A 169 10.81 -5.11 15.29
C ASP A 169 9.63 -5.68 16.10
N VAL A 170 8.94 -4.83 16.85
CA VAL A 170 7.73 -5.22 17.58
C VAL A 170 6.62 -5.63 16.60
N ALA A 171 6.42 -4.87 15.54
CA ALA A 171 5.42 -5.18 14.52
C ALA A 171 5.72 -6.51 13.83
N VAL A 172 6.93 -6.72 13.34
CA VAL A 172 7.35 -7.99 12.71
C VAL A 172 7.12 -9.18 13.64
N ASN A 173 7.60 -9.08 14.88
CA ASN A 173 7.43 -10.14 15.87
C ASN A 173 5.95 -10.44 16.14
N LYS A 174 5.10 -9.41 16.24
CA LYS A 174 3.68 -9.57 16.47
C LYS A 174 2.97 -10.28 15.32
N PHE A 175 3.28 -9.91 14.08
CA PHE A 175 2.74 -10.58 12.89
C PHE A 175 3.16 -12.05 12.84
N GLN A 176 4.44 -12.35 13.08
CA GLN A 176 4.93 -13.73 13.11
C GLN A 176 4.28 -14.56 14.20
N GLN A 177 4.11 -14.00 15.41
CA GLN A 177 3.46 -14.69 16.53
C GLN A 177 1.99 -15.02 16.26
N VAL A 178 1.25 -14.09 15.65
CA VAL A 178 -0.20 -14.25 15.46
C VAL A 178 -0.52 -15.05 14.21
N LEU A 179 0.20 -14.81 13.11
CA LEU A 179 -0.12 -15.42 11.80
C LEU A 179 0.75 -16.64 11.48
N GLY A 180 1.88 -16.82 12.17
CA GLY A 180 2.81 -17.93 11.88
C GLY A 180 3.52 -17.80 10.52
N VAL A 181 3.49 -16.61 9.89
CA VAL A 181 4.04 -16.36 8.55
C VAL A 181 5.33 -15.57 8.65
N PRO A 182 6.41 -15.95 7.92
CA PRO A 182 7.61 -15.14 7.83
C PRO A 182 7.28 -13.70 7.44
N THR A 183 7.69 -12.75 8.26
CA THR A 183 7.35 -11.34 8.11
C THR A 183 8.61 -10.50 8.14
N ASP A 184 8.70 -9.52 7.25
CA ASP A 184 9.77 -8.51 7.20
C ASP A 184 9.18 -7.11 7.28
N TYR A 185 10.01 -6.14 7.63
CA TYR A 185 9.68 -4.73 7.51
C TYR A 185 10.47 -4.11 6.36
N ALA A 186 9.78 -3.43 5.45
CA ALA A 186 10.40 -2.82 4.27
C ALA A 186 11.37 -1.70 4.68
N CYS A 187 12.61 -1.86 4.30
CA CYS A 187 13.68 -0.89 4.52
C CYS A 187 14.55 -0.76 3.27
N LYS A 188 15.33 0.31 3.22
CA LYS A 188 16.26 0.53 2.09
C LYS A 188 17.26 -0.63 1.98
N GLY A 189 17.30 -1.24 0.81
CA GLY A 189 18.21 -2.36 0.49
C GLY A 189 17.64 -3.75 0.80
N LEU A 190 16.42 -3.86 1.34
CA LEU A 190 15.77 -5.16 1.49
C LEU A 190 15.52 -5.78 0.10
N VAL A 191 15.99 -7.00 -0.10
CA VAL A 191 15.75 -7.81 -1.29
C VAL A 191 15.07 -9.09 -0.88
N ILE A 192 13.92 -9.39 -1.48
CA ILE A 192 13.14 -10.60 -1.21
C ILE A 192 12.90 -11.33 -2.53
N ASN A 193 13.25 -12.61 -2.56
CA ASN A 193 12.87 -13.46 -3.68
C ASN A 193 11.44 -13.98 -3.47
N LEU A 194 10.57 -13.75 -4.46
CA LEU A 194 9.16 -14.15 -4.46
C LEU A 194 8.87 -15.41 -5.29
N MET A 195 9.90 -16.11 -5.73
CA MET A 195 9.80 -17.35 -6.50
C MET A 195 10.08 -18.56 -5.64
#